data_7f0f378c38dcc0cd1b6109c45bbc8ac4
#
_entry.id   7f0f378c38dcc0cd1b6109c45bbc8ac4
#
_cell.length_a   1.000
_cell.length_b   1.000
_cell.length_c   1.000
_cell.angle_alpha   90.00
_cell.angle_beta   90.00
_cell.angle_gamma   90.00
#
_symmetry.space_group_name_H-M   'P 1'
#
loop_
_entity.id
_entity.type
_entity.pdbx_description
1 polymer ?
#
loop_
_entity_poly.entity_id
_entity_poly.type
_entity_poly.pdbx_seq_one_letter_code
_entity_poly.pdbx_strand_id
1 'polypeptide(L)'
;MFASCQQSKPQVFGLYIDSTFEEFMAEINDSKGYRKFPNTIHIDSIVSISDEHKKIYAYNKTIVDLDENTFAIDTINMDILLNKGYIHEFTYTIKMPLSNYQAIRFANERIYGDVDYYDISEYRHVCGWCIGKDYMYLNYILSAQQTEYIYIIN
;
A
#
# COMPACT_ATOMS: atom_id res chain seq x y z
N MET A 1 6.93 -0.68 32.81
CA MET A 1 6.56 0.48 31.99
C MET A 1 6.09 -0.04 30.64
N PHE A 2 4.84 0.15 30.39
CA PHE A 2 4.32 -0.25 29.11
C PHE A 2 4.71 0.83 28.09
N ALA A 3 5.54 0.46 27.13
CA ALA A 3 5.58 1.24 25.93
C ALA A 3 4.13 1.40 25.50
N SER A 4 3.61 2.62 25.56
CA SER A 4 2.33 2.87 24.94
C SER A 4 2.46 2.36 23.52
N CYS A 5 1.70 1.33 23.17
CA CYS A 5 1.45 1.03 21.80
C CYS A 5 0.73 2.24 21.22
N GLN A 6 1.49 3.27 20.89
CA GLN A 6 1.02 4.24 19.94
C GLN A 6 0.83 3.43 18.67
N GLN A 7 -0.40 3.02 18.46
CA GLN A 7 -0.79 2.47 17.18
C GLN A 7 -0.42 3.55 16.16
N SER A 8 0.66 3.29 15.43
CA SER A 8 0.98 4.13 14.30
C SER A 8 -0.25 4.16 13.42
N LYS A 9 -0.72 5.34 13.05
CA LYS A 9 -1.83 5.48 12.10
C LYS A 9 -1.48 4.71 10.83
N PRO A 10 -2.46 4.03 10.21
CA PRO A 10 -2.21 3.26 9.00
C PRO A 10 -1.67 4.16 7.88
N GLN A 11 -0.62 3.70 7.24
CA GLN A 11 0.04 4.41 6.13
C GLN A 11 0.22 3.48 4.94
N VAL A 12 0.01 4.03 3.75
CA VAL A 12 0.35 3.38 2.49
C VAL A 12 1.26 4.32 1.71
N PHE A 13 2.44 3.85 1.33
CA PHE A 13 3.46 4.68 0.68
C PHE A 13 3.82 5.95 1.48
N GLY A 14 3.73 5.88 2.82
CA GLY A 14 3.94 7.03 3.70
C GLY A 14 2.78 8.00 3.80
N LEU A 15 1.67 7.71 3.13
CA LEU A 15 0.44 8.50 3.19
C LEU A 15 -0.51 7.91 4.21
N TYR A 16 -1.08 8.77 5.04
CA TYR A 16 -2.10 8.34 6.00
C TYR A 16 -3.40 8.01 5.28
N ILE A 17 -3.95 6.83 5.58
CA ILE A 17 -5.20 6.37 4.97
C ILE A 17 -6.38 6.37 5.95
N ASP A 18 -6.16 6.62 7.23
CA ASP A 18 -7.23 6.85 8.22
C ASP A 18 -7.71 8.29 8.11
N SER A 19 -8.42 8.61 7.03
CA SER A 19 -8.81 9.97 6.68
C SER A 19 -10.00 9.96 5.72
N THR A 20 -10.49 11.16 5.40
CA THR A 20 -11.43 11.31 4.27
C THR A 20 -10.69 11.18 2.95
N PHE A 21 -11.43 10.90 1.89
CA PHE A 21 -10.85 10.82 0.55
C PHE A 21 -10.25 12.17 0.12
N GLU A 22 -10.89 13.27 0.47
CA GLU A 22 -10.39 14.62 0.16
C GLU A 22 -9.07 14.91 0.88
N GLU A 23 -8.94 14.54 2.14
CA GLU A 23 -7.68 14.68 2.89
C GLU A 23 -6.56 13.82 2.30
N PHE A 24 -6.90 12.59 1.91
CA PHE A 24 -5.95 11.70 1.24
C PHE A 24 -5.47 12.29 -0.09
N MET A 25 -6.38 12.84 -0.90
CA MET A 25 -6.04 13.47 -2.17
C MET A 25 -5.20 14.74 -1.98
N ALA A 26 -5.48 15.52 -0.96
CA ALA A 26 -4.68 16.69 -0.62
C ALA A 26 -3.25 16.30 -0.24
N GLU A 27 -3.08 15.22 0.50
CA GLU A 27 -1.76 14.69 0.87
C GLU A 27 -0.99 14.16 -0.34
N ILE A 28 -1.66 13.48 -1.28
CA ILE A 28 -1.08 13.05 -2.55
C ILE A 28 -0.57 14.25 -3.36
N ASN A 29 -1.34 15.33 -3.41
CA ASN A 29 -0.99 16.52 -4.15
C ASN A 29 0.11 17.36 -3.45
N ASP A 30 0.34 17.14 -2.17
CA ASP A 30 1.46 17.72 -1.44
C ASP A 30 2.71 16.88 -1.68
N SER A 31 3.55 17.30 -2.61
CA SER A 31 4.78 16.59 -2.99
C SER A 31 5.76 16.39 -1.85
N LYS A 32 5.58 17.03 -0.70
CA LYS A 32 6.46 16.90 0.47
C LYS A 32 6.38 15.51 1.10
N GLY A 33 5.23 14.84 1.06
CA GLY A 33 5.04 13.49 1.59
C GLY A 33 5.89 12.44 0.87
N TYR A 34 6.17 12.62 -0.41
CA TYR A 34 6.87 11.65 -1.24
C TYR A 34 8.39 11.73 -1.16
N ARG A 35 8.94 12.81 -0.66
CA ARG A 35 10.40 13.01 -0.62
C ARG A 35 11.14 12.06 0.30
N LYS A 36 10.42 11.35 1.14
CA LYS A 36 10.99 10.36 2.07
C LYS A 36 11.28 9.01 1.41
N PHE A 37 10.76 8.79 0.21
CA PHE A 37 10.91 7.54 -0.51
C PHE A 37 11.82 7.72 -1.70
N PRO A 38 12.65 6.72 -2.03
CA PRO A 38 13.46 6.75 -3.24
C PRO A 38 12.60 6.75 -4.51
N ASN A 39 11.31 6.42 -4.38
CA ASN A 39 10.36 6.32 -5.47
C ASN A 39 9.31 7.42 -5.35
N THR A 40 8.92 7.99 -6.48
CA THR A 40 7.86 9.00 -6.55
C THR A 40 6.62 8.41 -7.20
N ILE A 41 5.49 8.49 -6.51
CA ILE A 41 4.21 8.05 -7.03
C ILE A 41 3.58 9.19 -7.83
N HIS A 42 3.20 8.90 -9.07
CA HIS A 42 2.55 9.84 -9.96
C HIS A 42 1.14 9.34 -10.26
N ILE A 43 0.16 10.18 -10.05
CA ILE A 43 -1.23 9.89 -10.37
C ILE A 43 -1.43 10.12 -11.86
N ASP A 44 -1.90 9.10 -12.57
CA ASP A 44 -2.26 9.17 -13.98
C ASP A 44 -3.73 9.56 -14.13
N SER A 45 -4.63 8.85 -13.46
CA SER A 45 -6.05 9.14 -13.51
C SER A 45 -6.78 8.70 -12.25
N ILE A 46 -7.89 9.37 -11.97
CA ILE A 46 -8.80 9.02 -10.88
C ILE A 46 -10.18 8.81 -11.49
N VAL A 47 -10.76 7.65 -11.23
CA VAL A 47 -12.08 7.26 -11.71
C VAL A 47 -13.01 7.06 -10.53
N SER A 48 -14.14 7.75 -10.54
CA SER A 48 -15.21 7.52 -9.58
C SER A 48 -16.12 6.42 -10.13
N ILE A 49 -16.02 5.23 -9.55
CA ILE A 49 -16.92 4.12 -9.89
C ILE A 49 -18.31 4.40 -9.29
N SER A 50 -18.30 4.92 -8.06
CA SER A 50 -19.48 5.39 -7.35
C SER A 50 -19.05 6.40 -6.29
N ASP A 51 -20.00 6.94 -5.53
CA ASP A 51 -19.66 7.85 -4.41
C ASP A 51 -18.82 7.13 -3.33
N GLU A 52 -18.95 5.82 -3.23
CA GLU A 52 -18.29 5.00 -2.20
C GLU A 52 -17.07 4.23 -2.74
N HIS A 53 -16.81 4.25 -4.05
CA HIS A 53 -15.71 3.52 -4.65
C HIS A 53 -14.94 4.41 -5.62
N LYS A 54 -13.68 4.68 -5.28
CA LYS A 54 -12.74 5.42 -6.13
C LYS A 54 -11.62 4.50 -6.60
N LYS A 55 -11.23 4.67 -7.84
CA LYS A 55 -10.12 3.94 -8.42
C LYS A 55 -9.05 4.91 -8.87
N ILE A 56 -7.81 4.65 -8.49
CA ILE A 56 -6.66 5.48 -8.84
C ILE A 56 -5.70 4.65 -9.66
N TYR A 57 -5.37 5.14 -10.84
CA TYR A 57 -4.30 4.62 -11.67
C TYR A 57 -3.06 5.49 -11.46
N ALA A 58 -1.99 4.86 -11.04
CA ALA A 58 -0.75 5.55 -10.74
C ALA A 58 0.44 4.75 -11.26
N TYR A 59 1.60 5.35 -11.24
CA TYR A 59 2.85 4.66 -11.48
C TYR A 59 3.90 5.12 -10.50
N ASN A 60 4.83 4.23 -10.23
CA ASN A 60 5.98 4.49 -9.41
C ASN A 60 7.22 4.51 -10.29
N LYS A 61 7.99 5.60 -10.22
CA LYS A 61 9.20 5.77 -11.03
C LYS A 61 10.42 5.60 -10.16
N THR A 62 11.19 4.56 -10.44
CA THR A 62 12.40 4.23 -9.70
C THR A 62 13.62 4.47 -10.58
N ILE A 63 14.59 5.21 -10.05
CA ILE A 63 15.90 5.35 -10.68
C ILE A 63 16.72 4.11 -10.34
N VAL A 64 17.10 3.35 -11.36
CA VAL A 64 17.83 2.09 -11.20
C VAL A 64 19.33 2.29 -11.30
N ASP A 65 19.78 3.40 -11.88
CA ASP A 65 21.17 3.72 -12.16
C ASP A 65 21.57 5.06 -11.54
N LEU A 66 22.79 5.14 -11.01
CA LEU A 66 23.35 6.38 -10.47
C LEU A 66 23.53 7.47 -11.55
N ASP A 67 23.63 7.09 -12.81
CA ASP A 67 23.71 8.03 -13.93
C ASP A 67 22.35 8.59 -14.36
N GLU A 68 21.29 8.25 -13.63
CA GLU A 68 19.90 8.70 -13.86
C GLU A 68 19.32 8.36 -15.25
N ASN A 69 19.98 7.45 -15.97
CA ASN A 69 19.59 7.10 -17.34
C ASN A 69 18.65 5.91 -17.43
N THR A 70 18.48 5.17 -16.35
CA THR A 70 17.66 3.94 -16.32
C THR A 70 16.56 4.07 -15.29
N PHE A 71 15.31 3.88 -15.72
CA PHE A 71 14.14 3.92 -14.85
C PHE A 71 13.39 2.61 -14.94
N ALA A 72 12.98 2.10 -13.81
CA ALA A 72 11.88 1.14 -13.73
C ALA A 72 10.58 1.93 -13.49
N ILE A 73 9.54 1.61 -14.23
CA ILE A 73 8.21 2.19 -14.05
C ILE A 73 7.27 1.06 -13.69
N ASP A 74 6.75 1.13 -12.47
CA ASP A 74 5.78 0.17 -11.95
C ASP A 74 4.39 0.79 -11.98
N THR A 75 3.45 0.13 -12.63
CA THR A 75 2.04 0.54 -12.61
C THR A 75 1.41 0.13 -11.29
N ILE A 76 0.74 1.06 -10.66
CA ILE A 76 0.05 0.86 -9.39
C ILE A 76 -1.43 1.12 -9.60
N ASN A 77 -2.25 0.13 -9.29
CA ASN A 77 -3.70 0.29 -9.28
C ASN A 77 -4.17 0.33 -7.83
N MET A 78 -4.92 1.37 -7.49
CA MET A 78 -5.47 1.55 -6.15
C MET A 78 -6.99 1.53 -6.21
N ASP A 79 -7.60 0.79 -5.31
CA ASP A 79 -9.04 0.80 -5.06
C ASP A 79 -9.29 1.31 -3.65
N ILE A 80 -10.13 2.33 -3.54
CA ILE A 80 -10.47 2.95 -2.27
C ILE A 80 -11.96 2.85 -2.07
N LEU A 81 -12.37 2.13 -1.04
CA LEU A 81 -13.77 2.03 -0.62
C LEU A 81 -14.01 3.01 0.53
N LEU A 82 -15.07 3.79 0.42
CA LEU A 82 -15.44 4.82 1.37
C LEU A 82 -16.68 4.43 2.15
N ASN A 83 -16.69 4.84 3.40
CA ASN A 83 -17.89 4.83 4.24
C ASN A 83 -18.10 6.25 4.77
N LYS A 84 -19.19 6.89 4.35
CA LYS A 84 -19.51 8.29 4.71
C LYS A 84 -18.35 9.26 4.43
N GLY A 85 -17.66 9.06 3.30
CA GLY A 85 -16.54 9.88 2.89
C GLY A 85 -15.19 9.49 3.49
N TYR A 86 -15.15 8.64 4.51
CA TYR A 86 -13.91 8.13 5.11
C TYR A 86 -13.44 6.86 4.41
N ILE A 87 -12.14 6.70 4.27
CA ILE A 87 -11.54 5.50 3.73
C ILE A 87 -11.80 4.34 4.69
N HIS A 88 -12.45 3.30 4.19
CA HIS A 88 -12.76 2.07 4.91
C HIS A 88 -11.85 0.92 4.48
N GLU A 89 -11.58 0.82 3.19
CA GLU A 89 -10.69 -0.20 2.64
C GLU A 89 -9.80 0.45 1.57
N PHE A 90 -8.53 0.15 1.67
CA PHE A 90 -7.54 0.59 0.71
C PHE A 90 -6.81 -0.62 0.16
N THR A 91 -6.89 -0.82 -1.15
CA THR A 91 -6.19 -1.90 -1.85
C THR A 91 -5.30 -1.30 -2.92
N TYR A 92 -4.06 -1.77 -3.02
CA TYR A 92 -3.26 -1.49 -4.20
C TYR A 92 -2.63 -2.77 -4.74
N THR A 93 -2.38 -2.79 -6.04
CA THR A 93 -1.68 -3.88 -6.71
C THR A 93 -0.51 -3.34 -7.49
N ILE A 94 0.61 -4.06 -7.42
CA ILE A 94 1.84 -3.71 -8.12
C ILE A 94 2.55 -5.00 -8.56
N LYS A 95 3.07 -4.99 -9.77
CA LYS A 95 3.87 -6.12 -10.27
C LYS A 95 5.27 -6.05 -9.67
N MET A 96 5.72 -7.17 -9.13
CA MET A 96 7.08 -7.29 -8.58
C MET A 96 7.50 -8.75 -8.50
N PRO A 97 8.82 -9.03 -8.50
CA PRO A 97 9.33 -10.37 -8.22
C PRO A 97 9.00 -10.82 -6.79
N LEU A 98 8.97 -12.13 -6.56
CA LEU A 98 8.73 -12.70 -5.23
C LEU A 98 9.71 -12.18 -4.18
N SER A 99 10.97 -11.95 -4.54
CA SER A 99 11.97 -11.40 -3.62
C SER A 99 11.60 -10.03 -3.07
N ASN A 100 10.97 -9.19 -3.89
CA ASN A 100 10.49 -7.87 -3.45
C ASN A 100 9.30 -8.00 -2.49
N TYR A 101 8.39 -8.91 -2.78
CA TYR A 101 7.28 -9.24 -1.86
C TYR A 101 7.82 -9.69 -0.49
N GLN A 102 8.80 -10.59 -0.49
CA GLN A 102 9.41 -11.08 0.74
C GLN A 102 10.09 -9.95 1.53
N ALA A 103 10.76 -9.02 0.83
CA ALA A 103 11.36 -7.86 1.47
C ALA A 103 10.32 -6.95 2.12
N ILE A 104 9.19 -6.72 1.47
CA ILE A 104 8.06 -5.96 2.03
C ILE A 104 7.49 -6.68 3.26
N ARG A 105 7.32 -7.98 3.18
CA ARG A 105 6.85 -8.79 4.31
C ARG A 105 7.77 -8.63 5.52
N PHE A 106 9.08 -8.79 5.33
CA PHE A 106 10.04 -8.63 6.42
C PHE A 106 10.08 -7.22 6.99
N ALA A 107 9.94 -6.20 6.14
CA ALA A 107 9.83 -4.81 6.60
C ALA A 107 8.58 -4.60 7.47
N ASN A 108 7.46 -5.19 7.09
CA ASN A 108 6.22 -5.11 7.86
C ASN A 108 6.30 -5.91 9.18
N GLU A 109 6.99 -7.04 9.20
CA GLU A 109 7.24 -7.78 10.44
C GLU A 109 8.04 -6.97 11.45
N ARG A 110 8.96 -6.11 11.00
CA ARG A 110 9.70 -5.20 11.90
C ARG A 110 8.81 -4.12 12.49
N ILE A 111 7.78 -3.69 11.76
CA ILE A 111 6.88 -2.62 12.19
C ILE A 111 5.74 -3.18 13.06
N TYR A 112 5.13 -4.28 12.63
CA TYR A 112 3.91 -4.82 13.21
C TYR A 112 4.10 -6.10 14.00
N GLY A 113 5.31 -6.68 14.01
CA GLY A 113 5.59 -7.95 14.66
C GLY A 113 5.32 -9.14 13.75
N ASP A 114 5.26 -10.33 14.35
CA ASP A 114 5.03 -11.57 13.62
C ASP A 114 3.66 -11.58 12.94
N VAL A 115 3.56 -12.27 11.82
CA VAL A 115 2.29 -12.41 11.11
C VAL A 115 1.25 -13.13 11.96
N ASP A 116 0.03 -12.67 11.95
CA ASP A 116 -1.12 -13.30 12.60
C ASP A 116 -1.81 -14.32 11.70
N TYR A 117 -1.67 -14.15 10.40
CA TYR A 117 -2.22 -15.06 9.40
C TYR A 117 -1.18 -15.34 8.33
N TYR A 118 -1.08 -16.60 7.93
CA TYR A 118 -0.12 -17.04 6.94
C TYR A 118 -0.65 -18.23 6.15
N ASP A 119 -0.61 -18.13 4.83
CA ASP A 119 -1.00 -19.22 3.93
C ASP A 119 -0.10 -19.21 2.70
N ILE A 120 0.54 -20.34 2.41
CA ILE A 120 1.31 -20.57 1.21
C ILE A 120 0.68 -21.71 0.43
N SER A 121 0.38 -21.45 -0.84
CA SER A 121 -0.06 -22.47 -1.78
C SER A 121 0.78 -22.40 -3.05
N GLU A 122 0.51 -23.29 -4.00
CA GLU A 122 1.14 -23.26 -5.32
C GLU A 122 0.82 -21.98 -6.12
N TYR A 123 -0.25 -21.28 -5.74
CA TYR A 123 -0.79 -20.15 -6.51
C TYR A 123 -0.49 -18.81 -5.87
N ARG A 124 -0.37 -18.75 -4.56
CA ARG A 124 -0.24 -17.50 -3.82
C ARG A 124 0.45 -17.66 -2.48
N HIS A 125 1.07 -16.57 -2.04
CA HIS A 125 1.54 -16.39 -0.69
C HIS A 125 0.72 -15.29 -0.03
N VAL A 126 0.08 -15.58 1.09
CA VAL A 126 -0.70 -14.60 1.85
C VAL A 126 -0.13 -14.49 3.25
N CYS A 127 0.05 -13.28 3.72
CA CYS A 127 0.31 -13.01 5.13
C CYS A 127 -0.50 -11.80 5.58
N GLY A 128 -0.85 -11.77 6.86
CA GLY A 128 -1.68 -10.72 7.40
C GLY A 128 -1.38 -10.41 8.85
N TRP A 129 -1.73 -9.20 9.25
CA TRP A 129 -1.58 -8.67 10.59
C TRP A 129 -2.88 -8.08 11.10
N CYS A 130 -3.17 -8.33 12.36
CA CYS A 130 -4.18 -7.59 13.11
C CYS A 130 -3.48 -6.38 13.75
N ILE A 131 -3.91 -5.17 13.39
CA ILE A 131 -3.33 -3.93 13.89
C ILE A 131 -4.41 -3.20 14.68
N GLY A 132 -4.48 -3.48 16.00
CA GLY A 132 -5.59 -3.05 16.81
C GLY A 132 -6.90 -3.68 16.31
N LYS A 133 -7.83 -2.86 15.87
CA LYS A 133 -9.09 -3.32 15.26
C LYS A 133 -9.03 -3.43 13.73
N ASP A 134 -7.93 -3.01 13.13
CA ASP A 134 -7.74 -3.01 11.68
C ASP A 134 -7.05 -4.29 11.21
N TYR A 135 -7.13 -4.55 9.90
CA TYR A 135 -6.48 -5.70 9.28
C TYR A 135 -5.65 -5.25 8.08
N MET A 136 -4.48 -5.85 7.94
CA MET A 136 -3.63 -5.63 6.78
C MET A 136 -3.19 -6.97 6.21
N TYR A 137 -3.28 -7.11 4.89
CA TYR A 137 -2.88 -8.31 4.17
C TYR A 137 -1.92 -7.98 3.04
N LEU A 138 -0.95 -8.87 2.84
CA LEU A 138 -0.13 -8.93 1.64
C LEU A 138 -0.39 -10.24 0.94
N ASN A 139 -0.80 -10.18 -0.31
CA ASN A 139 -1.11 -11.33 -1.13
C ASN A 139 -0.22 -11.30 -2.38
N TYR A 140 0.60 -12.31 -2.57
CA TYR A 140 1.43 -12.44 -3.77
C TYR A 140 0.87 -13.52 -4.69
N ILE A 141 0.56 -13.14 -5.91
CA ILE A 141 0.02 -14.04 -6.93
C ILE A 141 1.16 -14.47 -7.84
N LEU A 142 1.56 -15.74 -7.76
CA LEU A 142 2.74 -16.27 -8.44
C LEU A 142 2.63 -16.18 -9.97
N SER A 143 1.49 -16.52 -10.53
CA SER A 143 1.28 -16.50 -11.99
C SER A 143 1.35 -15.08 -12.58
N ALA A 144 0.91 -14.09 -11.83
CA ALA A 144 0.90 -12.69 -12.27
C ALA A 144 2.14 -11.93 -11.83
N GLN A 145 2.97 -12.49 -10.96
CA GLN A 145 4.08 -11.79 -10.29
C GLN A 145 3.62 -10.44 -9.72
N GLN A 146 2.56 -10.49 -8.95
CA GLN A 146 1.85 -9.30 -8.49
C GLN A 146 1.60 -9.38 -7.00
N THR A 147 1.95 -8.29 -6.31
CA THR A 147 1.58 -8.09 -4.90
C THR A 147 0.31 -7.27 -4.83
N GLU A 148 -0.63 -7.77 -4.04
CA GLU A 148 -1.83 -7.08 -3.64
C GLU A 148 -1.72 -6.73 -2.16
N TYR A 149 -1.83 -5.46 -1.84
CA TYR A 149 -1.85 -4.94 -0.48
C TYR A 149 -3.27 -4.54 -0.14
N ILE A 150 -3.77 -5.02 0.98
CA ILE A 150 -5.13 -4.73 1.43
C ILE A 150 -5.08 -4.21 2.86
N TYR A 151 -5.63 -3.05 3.10
CA TYR A 151 -5.79 -2.50 4.44
C TYR A 151 -7.28 -2.24 4.71
N ILE A 152 -7.79 -2.82 5.78
CA ILE A 152 -9.19 -2.67 6.21
C ILE A 152 -9.19 -1.90 7.53
N ILE A 153 -9.84 -0.74 7.50
CA ILE A 153 -10.00 0.15 8.65
C ILE A 153 -11.37 -0.11 9.29
N ASN A 154 -11.35 -0.50 10.53
CA ASN A 154 -12.57 -0.78 11.31
C ASN A 154 -12.88 0.30 12.35
#